data_c80a77e2695e40a381da9b8b360fe8ab
#
_entry.id   c80a77e2695e40a381da9b8b360fe8ab
#
_cell.length_a   1.000
_cell.length_b   1.000
_cell.length_c   1.000
_cell.angle_alpha   90.00
_cell.angle_beta   90.00
_cell.angle_gamma   90.00
#
_symmetry.space_group_name_H-M   'P 1'
#
loop_
_entity.id
_entity.type
_entity.pdbx_description
1 polymer ?
#
loop_
_entity_poly.entity_id
_entity_poly.type
_entity_poly.pdbx_seq_one_letter_code
_entity_poly.pdbx_strand_id
1 'polypeptide(L)'
;MRWKCLTVCLWLVHSASLLMAGETVHRHRILVAQYQGPGGNRLIEVSPEGKLTWEHKPPSICVMFQILPKQHLLYAYGGKPTGVREIDRKQNVVWDYVSQCPQVLAGERLPNGNTLLAEQGPSRIVEVNPKREVVSSVNVPNREEAFHRQLRLIHRLKTGNVLAAIEAEGAAREVDPNGKVAWEATGLADVYEALRLPNGNTLVACGTQKRVIEVTSAGKIVWELTAQDVPELNLTWITSLQVLHNGNFVIGNFLRGQEGKGAHAFEINRDKKVLWTFADHTMVKAATMVRVLDKQ
;
A
#
# COMPACT_ATOMS: atom_id res chain seq x y z
N MET A 1 1.85 -35.13 79.87
CA MET A 1 1.00 -34.66 78.76
C MET A 1 1.40 -33.26 78.36
N ARG A 2 2.12 -33.08 77.24
CA ARG A 2 2.57 -31.78 76.73
C ARG A 2 1.80 -31.50 75.46
N TRP A 3 0.99 -30.48 75.44
CA TRP A 3 0.29 -30.01 74.27
C TRP A 3 1.25 -29.05 73.50
N LYS A 4 1.46 -29.33 72.25
CA LYS A 4 2.17 -28.44 71.30
C LYS A 4 1.15 -27.58 70.60
N CYS A 5 1.23 -26.25 70.81
CA CYS A 5 0.53 -25.26 69.97
C CYS A 5 1.21 -25.19 68.59
N LEU A 6 0.44 -25.45 67.50
CA LEU A 6 0.84 -25.13 66.14
C LEU A 6 0.35 -23.71 65.81
N THR A 7 1.30 -22.81 65.65
CA THR A 7 1.03 -21.47 65.14
C THR A 7 1.01 -21.53 63.61
N VAL A 8 -0.14 -21.31 63.01
CA VAL A 8 -0.31 -21.17 61.54
C VAL A 8 -0.06 -19.71 61.16
N CYS A 9 1.08 -19.43 60.49
CA CYS A 9 1.33 -18.11 59.87
C CYS A 9 0.59 -18.05 58.55
N LEU A 10 -0.50 -17.26 58.47
CA LEU A 10 -1.10 -16.86 57.20
C LEU A 10 -0.23 -15.80 56.52
N TRP A 11 0.36 -16.15 55.38
CA TRP A 11 0.98 -15.19 54.47
C TRP A 11 -0.12 -14.60 53.63
N LEU A 12 -0.47 -13.33 53.85
CA LEU A 12 -1.29 -12.50 52.96
C LEU A 12 -0.41 -12.11 51.76
N VAL A 13 -0.60 -12.79 50.64
CA VAL A 13 -0.04 -12.38 49.34
C VAL A 13 -0.87 -11.21 48.85
N HIS A 14 -0.36 -9.98 49.00
CA HIS A 14 -0.89 -8.81 48.32
C HIS A 14 -0.47 -8.90 46.84
N SER A 15 -1.37 -9.36 46.01
CA SER A 15 -1.23 -9.20 44.55
C SER A 15 -1.45 -7.72 44.23
N ALA A 16 -0.35 -6.97 44.12
CA ALA A 16 -0.37 -5.67 43.49
C ALA A 16 -0.67 -5.85 42.02
N SER A 17 -1.92 -5.61 41.63
CA SER A 17 -2.29 -5.46 40.23
C SER A 17 -1.60 -4.18 39.72
N LEU A 18 -0.46 -4.33 39.03
CA LEU A 18 0.05 -3.26 38.17
C LEU A 18 -1.02 -2.99 37.12
N LEU A 19 -1.76 -1.89 37.27
CA LEU A 19 -2.46 -1.27 36.17
C LEU A 19 -1.38 -0.83 35.19
N MET A 20 -1.15 -1.65 34.18
CA MET A 20 -0.43 -1.23 32.98
C MET A 20 -1.23 -0.07 32.41
N ALA A 21 -0.61 1.12 32.36
CA ALA A 21 -1.17 2.27 31.67
C ALA A 21 -1.52 1.79 30.25
N GLY A 22 -2.84 1.82 29.92
CA GLY A 22 -3.33 1.29 28.65
C GLY A 22 -2.59 1.96 27.50
N GLU A 23 -1.79 1.19 26.76
CA GLU A 23 -1.29 1.63 25.46
C GLU A 23 -2.52 2.06 24.65
N THR A 24 -2.54 3.30 24.22
CA THR A 24 -3.58 3.80 23.33
C THR A 24 -3.53 2.97 22.06
N VAL A 25 -4.49 2.05 21.92
CA VAL A 25 -4.62 1.25 20.68
C VAL A 25 -4.93 2.24 19.57
N HIS A 26 -3.97 2.47 18.68
CA HIS A 26 -4.18 3.25 17.46
C HIS A 26 -5.34 2.60 16.69
N ARG A 27 -6.31 3.40 16.29
CA ARG A 27 -7.43 2.95 15.48
C ARG A 27 -7.57 3.91 14.31
N HIS A 28 -7.52 3.35 13.11
CA HIS A 28 -7.59 4.14 11.89
C HIS A 28 -8.90 3.91 11.14
N ARG A 29 -9.42 4.98 10.57
CA ARG A 29 -10.33 4.88 9.44
C ARG A 29 -9.50 4.60 8.19
N ILE A 30 -9.81 3.53 7.46
CA ILE A 30 -9.01 3.08 6.32
C ILE A 30 -9.85 2.89 5.06
N LEU A 31 -9.20 3.03 3.91
CA LEU A 31 -9.71 2.60 2.62
C LEU A 31 -8.86 1.44 2.11
N VAL A 32 -9.51 0.40 1.64
CA VAL A 32 -8.91 -0.87 1.21
C VAL A 32 -9.33 -1.20 -0.22
N ALA A 33 -8.37 -1.51 -1.07
CA ALA A 33 -8.65 -2.20 -2.34
C ALA A 33 -8.62 -3.71 -2.09
N GLN A 34 -9.80 -4.32 -2.04
CA GLN A 34 -9.95 -5.76 -1.81
C GLN A 34 -9.87 -6.54 -3.11
N TYR A 35 -9.15 -7.65 -3.07
CA TYR A 35 -9.03 -8.61 -4.15
C TYR A 35 -9.72 -9.92 -3.78
N GLN A 36 -10.67 -10.37 -4.64
CA GLN A 36 -11.35 -11.69 -4.54
C GLN A 36 -11.88 -12.05 -3.14
N GLY A 37 -12.52 -11.15 -2.45
CA GLY A 37 -13.11 -11.43 -1.14
C GLY A 37 -14.63 -11.58 -1.18
N PRO A 38 -15.28 -11.58 -0.01
CA PRO A 38 -16.72 -11.43 0.09
C PRO A 38 -17.17 -10.21 -0.71
N GLY A 39 -18.12 -10.41 -1.64
CA GLY A 39 -18.55 -9.35 -2.58
C GLY A 39 -17.64 -9.12 -3.79
N GLY A 40 -16.55 -9.90 -3.97
CA GLY A 40 -15.62 -9.81 -5.12
C GLY A 40 -14.55 -8.74 -4.96
N ASN A 41 -14.08 -8.18 -6.09
CA ASN A 41 -13.17 -7.04 -6.08
C ASN A 41 -13.94 -5.78 -5.72
N ARG A 42 -13.52 -5.03 -4.70
CA ARG A 42 -14.18 -3.81 -4.26
C ARG A 42 -13.23 -2.86 -3.55
N LEU A 43 -13.58 -1.59 -3.54
CA LEU A 43 -13.04 -0.59 -2.63
C LEU A 43 -13.95 -0.53 -1.42
N ILE A 44 -13.41 -0.61 -0.22
CA ILE A 44 -14.17 -0.55 1.02
C ILE A 44 -13.55 0.43 2.00
N GLU A 45 -14.40 1.15 2.72
CA GLU A 45 -14.00 1.99 3.85
C GLU A 45 -14.40 1.32 5.15
N VAL A 46 -13.45 1.24 6.06
CA VAL A 46 -13.61 0.62 7.39
C VAL A 46 -13.39 1.70 8.44
N SER A 47 -14.34 1.82 9.38
CA SER A 47 -14.23 2.76 10.49
C SER A 47 -13.18 2.33 11.51
N PRO A 48 -12.76 3.21 12.45
CA PRO A 48 -11.86 2.85 13.55
C PRO A 48 -12.37 1.71 14.43
N GLU A 49 -13.69 1.49 14.46
CA GLU A 49 -14.35 0.40 15.21
C GLU A 49 -14.43 -0.91 14.42
N GLY A 50 -13.82 -0.96 13.22
CA GLY A 50 -13.82 -2.14 12.35
C GLY A 50 -15.12 -2.34 11.57
N LYS A 51 -15.97 -1.31 11.38
CA LYS A 51 -17.24 -1.44 10.64
C LYS A 51 -17.08 -0.99 9.20
N LEU A 52 -17.68 -1.75 8.27
CA LEU A 52 -17.83 -1.34 6.89
C LEU A 52 -18.76 -0.11 6.82
N THR A 53 -18.25 1.02 6.32
CA THR A 53 -18.99 2.28 6.25
C THR A 53 -19.32 2.71 4.83
N TRP A 54 -18.58 2.20 3.86
CA TRP A 54 -18.79 2.48 2.44
C TRP A 54 -18.15 1.38 1.57
N GLU A 55 -18.74 1.09 0.43
CA GLU A 55 -18.17 0.19 -0.57
C GLU A 55 -18.47 0.65 -1.99
N HIS A 56 -17.58 0.28 -2.91
CA HIS A 56 -17.74 0.48 -4.36
C HIS A 56 -17.18 -0.71 -5.12
N LYS A 57 -17.87 -1.11 -6.18
CA LYS A 57 -17.42 -2.19 -7.08
C LYS A 57 -16.81 -1.60 -8.34
N PRO A 58 -15.50 -1.65 -8.52
CA PRO A 58 -14.84 -1.32 -9.78
C PRO A 58 -15.30 -2.25 -10.90
N PRO A 59 -15.24 -1.84 -12.18
CA PRO A 59 -15.66 -2.68 -13.31
C PRO A 59 -14.79 -3.94 -13.48
N SER A 60 -13.60 -3.96 -12.89
CA SER A 60 -12.69 -5.11 -12.88
C SER A 60 -11.72 -5.05 -11.70
N ILE A 61 -10.58 -5.76 -11.76
CA ILE A 61 -9.55 -5.75 -10.70
C ILE A 61 -9.11 -4.32 -10.42
N CYS A 62 -9.15 -3.91 -9.15
CA CYS A 62 -8.57 -2.66 -8.67
C CYS A 62 -7.40 -2.97 -7.73
N VAL A 63 -6.22 -2.46 -8.03
CA VAL A 63 -5.02 -2.67 -7.22
C VAL A 63 -4.49 -1.39 -6.61
N MET A 64 -4.97 -0.23 -7.05
CA MET A 64 -4.60 1.07 -6.51
C MET A 64 -5.76 2.06 -6.56
N PHE A 65 -5.72 2.99 -5.64
CA PHE A 65 -6.58 4.18 -5.63
C PHE A 65 -5.82 5.39 -5.07
N GLN A 66 -6.31 6.58 -5.42
CA GLN A 66 -5.88 7.85 -4.86
C GLN A 66 -7.08 8.59 -4.32
N ILE A 67 -6.93 9.19 -3.13
CA ILE A 67 -7.96 10.03 -2.53
C ILE A 67 -7.74 11.46 -3.05
N LEU A 68 -8.77 12.03 -3.64
CA LEU A 68 -8.75 13.35 -4.23
C LEU A 68 -9.50 14.37 -3.34
N PRO A 69 -9.38 15.67 -3.60
CA PRO A 69 -10.20 16.70 -2.95
C PRO A 69 -11.70 16.35 -3.01
N LYS A 70 -12.47 16.85 -2.04
CA LYS A 70 -13.89 16.54 -1.85
C LYS A 70 -14.16 15.03 -1.61
N GLN A 71 -13.13 14.29 -1.20
CA GLN A 71 -13.17 12.84 -0.97
C GLN A 71 -13.53 12.02 -2.21
N HIS A 72 -13.30 12.53 -3.41
CA HIS A 72 -13.38 11.74 -4.62
C HIS A 72 -12.31 10.64 -4.61
N LEU A 73 -12.54 9.58 -5.35
CA LEU A 73 -11.60 8.49 -5.51
C LEU A 73 -11.23 8.34 -6.99
N LEU A 74 -9.93 8.39 -7.27
CA LEU A 74 -9.37 7.93 -8.52
C LEU A 74 -8.89 6.50 -8.31
N TYR A 75 -9.22 5.59 -9.20
CA TYR A 75 -8.72 4.21 -9.13
C TYR A 75 -8.43 3.65 -10.53
N ALA A 76 -7.43 2.77 -10.60
CA ALA A 76 -7.16 2.00 -11.79
C ALA A 76 -7.99 0.69 -11.77
N TYR A 77 -8.52 0.30 -12.93
CA TYR A 77 -9.18 -0.98 -13.11
C TYR A 77 -8.46 -1.79 -14.20
N GLY A 78 -7.91 -2.94 -13.81
CA GLY A 78 -6.90 -3.68 -14.57
C GLY A 78 -7.40 -4.92 -15.29
N GLY A 79 -8.71 -5.05 -15.51
CA GLY A 79 -9.29 -6.17 -16.27
C GLY A 79 -9.73 -5.77 -17.67
N LYS A 80 -10.89 -6.30 -18.11
CA LYS A 80 -11.57 -5.90 -19.34
C LYS A 80 -12.95 -5.36 -18.96
N PRO A 81 -13.22 -4.05 -19.14
CA PRO A 81 -12.31 -2.99 -19.64
C PRO A 81 -11.15 -2.68 -18.68
N THR A 82 -10.15 -1.92 -19.16
CA THR A 82 -9.02 -1.44 -18.37
C THR A 82 -8.86 0.07 -18.52
N GLY A 83 -8.42 0.74 -17.43
CA GLY A 83 -8.27 2.20 -17.44
C GLY A 83 -8.20 2.80 -16.05
N VAL A 84 -8.53 4.09 -15.97
CA VAL A 84 -8.56 4.86 -14.70
C VAL A 84 -9.86 5.63 -14.63
N ARG A 85 -10.51 5.59 -13.45
CA ARG A 85 -11.80 6.25 -13.20
C ARG A 85 -11.77 7.06 -11.93
N GLU A 86 -12.39 8.24 -11.98
CA GLU A 86 -12.72 9.06 -10.82
C GLU A 86 -14.22 8.96 -10.51
N ILE A 87 -14.55 8.73 -9.25
CA ILE A 87 -15.91 8.76 -8.73
C ILE A 87 -16.02 9.71 -7.55
N ASP A 88 -17.21 10.26 -7.34
CA ASP A 88 -17.57 10.94 -6.11
C ASP A 88 -17.99 9.94 -5.01
N ARG A 89 -18.26 10.44 -3.79
CA ARG A 89 -18.69 9.57 -2.66
C ARG A 89 -20.09 8.98 -2.85
N LYS A 90 -20.91 9.51 -3.76
CA LYS A 90 -22.18 8.93 -4.17
C LYS A 90 -22.03 7.90 -5.29
N GLN A 91 -20.77 7.61 -5.68
CA GLN A 91 -20.38 6.68 -6.74
C GLN A 91 -20.74 7.13 -8.16
N ASN A 92 -21.06 8.41 -8.36
CA ASN A 92 -21.20 8.96 -9.70
C ASN A 92 -19.82 9.04 -10.36
N VAL A 93 -19.76 8.64 -11.63
CA VAL A 93 -18.53 8.76 -12.44
C VAL A 93 -18.32 10.23 -12.79
N VAL A 94 -17.21 10.79 -12.29
CA VAL A 94 -16.81 12.18 -12.55
C VAL A 94 -15.92 12.26 -13.79
N TRP A 95 -15.01 11.28 -13.93
CA TRP A 95 -14.12 11.18 -15.07
C TRP A 95 -13.74 9.71 -15.29
N ASP A 96 -13.52 9.33 -16.55
CA ASP A 96 -13.17 7.96 -16.92
C ASP A 96 -12.31 7.97 -18.19
N TYR A 97 -11.21 7.22 -18.16
CA TYR A 97 -10.36 6.98 -19.32
C TYR A 97 -10.19 5.48 -19.51
N VAL A 98 -10.71 4.97 -20.61
CA VAL A 98 -10.55 3.58 -21.03
C VAL A 98 -9.33 3.49 -21.93
N SER A 99 -8.34 2.71 -21.53
CA SER A 99 -7.14 2.47 -22.32
C SER A 99 -7.34 1.32 -23.31
N GLN A 100 -6.59 1.38 -24.42
CA GLN A 100 -6.53 0.31 -25.42
C GLN A 100 -5.40 -0.70 -25.15
N CYS A 101 -4.58 -0.47 -24.11
CA CYS A 101 -3.52 -1.41 -23.73
C CYS A 101 -4.10 -2.68 -23.08
N PRO A 102 -3.32 -3.76 -22.95
CA PRO A 102 -3.78 -4.98 -22.28
C PRO A 102 -4.23 -4.80 -20.85
N GLN A 103 -3.57 -3.89 -20.09
CA GLN A 103 -3.87 -3.68 -18.69
C GLN A 103 -3.35 -2.34 -18.17
N VAL A 104 -4.13 -1.69 -17.26
CA VAL A 104 -3.74 -0.53 -16.45
C VAL A 104 -3.88 -0.91 -14.98
N LEU A 105 -2.79 -0.83 -14.21
CA LEU A 105 -2.78 -1.17 -12.78
C LEU A 105 -2.49 0.04 -11.89
N ALA A 106 -2.01 1.14 -12.45
CA ALA A 106 -1.73 2.35 -11.70
C ALA A 106 -2.19 3.60 -12.45
N GLY A 107 -2.57 4.61 -11.68
CA GLY A 107 -2.88 5.94 -12.16
C GLY A 107 -2.76 6.97 -11.05
N GLU A 108 -2.41 8.19 -11.39
CA GLU A 108 -2.23 9.29 -10.45
C GLU A 108 -2.79 10.58 -11.03
N ARG A 109 -3.68 11.25 -10.30
CA ARG A 109 -4.14 12.60 -10.64
C ARG A 109 -3.07 13.61 -10.25
N LEU A 110 -2.65 14.40 -11.21
CA LEU A 110 -1.65 15.43 -11.02
C LEU A 110 -2.26 16.77 -10.57
N PRO A 111 -1.47 17.66 -9.95
CA PRO A 111 -1.96 19.00 -9.55
C PRO A 111 -2.47 19.86 -10.70
N ASN A 112 -1.99 19.66 -11.93
CA ASN A 112 -2.46 20.36 -13.14
C ASN A 112 -3.81 19.82 -13.68
N GLY A 113 -4.39 18.80 -13.04
CA GLY A 113 -5.63 18.14 -13.44
C GLY A 113 -5.47 17.00 -14.42
N ASN A 114 -4.28 16.78 -14.98
CA ASN A 114 -3.99 15.60 -15.80
C ASN A 114 -3.92 14.33 -14.97
N THR A 115 -3.96 13.18 -15.61
CA THR A 115 -3.86 11.86 -14.97
C THR A 115 -2.74 11.07 -15.62
N LEU A 116 -1.80 10.58 -14.82
CA LEU A 116 -0.84 9.55 -15.25
C LEU A 116 -1.49 8.18 -15.22
N LEU A 117 -1.10 7.32 -16.16
CA LEU A 117 -1.45 5.91 -16.20
C LEU A 117 -0.20 5.07 -16.54
N ALA A 118 -0.08 3.92 -15.90
CA ALA A 118 0.91 2.89 -16.26
C ALA A 118 0.24 1.87 -17.19
N GLU A 119 0.60 1.91 -18.47
CA GLU A 119 0.09 0.99 -19.48
C GLU A 119 1.00 -0.22 -19.63
N GLN A 120 0.48 -1.39 -19.27
CA GLN A 120 1.12 -2.69 -19.44
C GLN A 120 1.05 -3.12 -20.93
N GLY A 121 1.94 -3.98 -21.34
CA GLY A 121 2.13 -4.38 -22.75
C GLY A 121 3.14 -3.48 -23.43
N PRO A 122 2.82 -2.22 -23.73
CA PRO A 122 3.83 -1.28 -24.23
C PRO A 122 4.84 -0.83 -23.18
N SER A 123 4.65 -1.14 -21.89
CA SER A 123 5.51 -0.71 -20.77
C SER A 123 5.78 0.80 -20.80
N ARG A 124 4.71 1.59 -20.78
CA ARG A 124 4.81 3.05 -20.86
C ARG A 124 3.93 3.75 -19.84
N ILE A 125 4.30 4.98 -19.53
CA ILE A 125 3.49 5.90 -18.74
C ILE A 125 2.92 6.94 -19.68
N VAL A 126 1.61 7.10 -19.68
CA VAL A 126 0.91 8.13 -20.44
C VAL A 126 0.34 9.19 -19.51
N GLU A 127 0.33 10.44 -19.94
CA GLU A 127 -0.36 11.54 -19.28
C GLU A 127 -1.57 11.93 -20.11
N VAL A 128 -2.74 11.92 -19.47
CA VAL A 128 -4.04 12.17 -20.10
C VAL A 128 -4.64 13.43 -19.50
N ASN A 129 -5.09 14.37 -20.32
CA ASN A 129 -5.72 15.60 -19.86
C ASN A 129 -7.19 15.39 -19.42
N PRO A 130 -7.85 16.37 -18.80
CA PRO A 130 -9.26 16.26 -18.41
C PRO A 130 -10.21 15.97 -19.58
N LYS A 131 -9.84 16.31 -20.82
CA LYS A 131 -10.62 16.00 -22.04
C LYS A 131 -10.43 14.58 -22.55
N ARG A 132 -9.62 13.75 -21.85
CA ARG A 132 -9.25 12.37 -22.19
C ARG A 132 -8.32 12.25 -23.41
N GLU A 133 -7.56 13.29 -23.69
CA GLU A 133 -6.53 13.30 -24.75
C GLU A 133 -5.18 12.94 -24.13
N VAL A 134 -4.43 12.06 -24.79
CA VAL A 134 -3.05 11.75 -24.38
C VAL A 134 -2.15 12.94 -24.77
N VAL A 135 -1.56 13.58 -23.77
CA VAL A 135 -0.70 14.76 -23.95
C VAL A 135 0.79 14.43 -23.82
N SER A 136 1.13 13.30 -23.24
CA SER A 136 2.51 12.81 -23.13
C SER A 136 2.53 11.29 -23.04
N SER A 137 3.60 10.69 -23.53
CA SER A 137 3.85 9.25 -23.44
C SER A 137 5.35 9.00 -23.30
N VAL A 138 5.74 8.25 -22.27
CA VAL A 138 7.11 7.93 -21.93
C VAL A 138 7.26 6.43 -21.77
N ASN A 139 8.15 5.82 -22.55
CA ASN A 139 8.47 4.40 -22.39
C ASN A 139 9.30 4.21 -21.11
N VAL A 140 8.95 3.20 -20.34
CA VAL A 140 9.74 2.76 -19.19
C VAL A 140 10.55 1.54 -19.64
N PRO A 141 11.88 1.62 -19.67
CA PRO A 141 12.72 0.48 -20.01
C PRO A 141 12.36 -0.72 -19.14
N ASN A 142 12.01 -1.84 -19.77
CA ASN A 142 11.57 -3.05 -19.10
C ASN A 142 11.85 -4.25 -20.00
N ARG A 143 12.39 -5.34 -19.44
CA ARG A 143 12.72 -6.57 -20.15
C ARG A 143 11.65 -7.65 -20.05
N GLU A 144 10.63 -7.43 -19.21
CA GLU A 144 9.58 -8.41 -18.98
C GLU A 144 8.60 -8.44 -20.15
N GLU A 145 8.41 -9.61 -20.74
CA GLU A 145 7.46 -9.84 -21.83
C GLU A 145 6.03 -10.07 -21.30
N ALA A 146 5.90 -10.67 -20.11
CA ALA A 146 4.61 -10.89 -19.47
C ALA A 146 4.04 -9.56 -18.95
N PHE A 147 3.18 -8.92 -19.73
CA PHE A 147 2.70 -7.56 -19.48
C PHE A 147 2.19 -7.32 -18.05
N HIS A 148 1.58 -8.33 -17.41
CA HIS A 148 0.99 -8.19 -16.07
C HIS A 148 2.00 -7.77 -14.99
N ARG A 149 3.30 -8.03 -15.18
CA ARG A 149 4.34 -7.77 -14.19
C ARG A 149 5.30 -6.64 -14.58
N GLN A 150 5.00 -5.87 -15.63
CA GLN A 150 5.87 -4.81 -16.11
C GLN A 150 5.89 -3.62 -15.17
N LEU A 151 4.75 -2.98 -14.95
CA LEU A 151 4.63 -1.79 -14.12
C LEU A 151 3.62 -2.01 -12.99
N ARG A 152 3.99 -1.56 -11.81
CA ARG A 152 3.09 -1.51 -10.65
C ARG A 152 2.77 -0.05 -10.32
N LEU A 153 2.92 0.40 -9.10
CA LEU A 153 2.58 1.76 -8.74
C LEU A 153 3.59 2.77 -9.32
N ILE A 154 3.09 3.94 -9.68
CA ILE A 154 3.87 5.03 -10.27
C ILE A 154 3.58 6.32 -9.50
N HIS A 155 4.59 7.19 -9.39
CA HIS A 155 4.47 8.48 -8.72
C HIS A 155 5.21 9.58 -9.49
N ARG A 156 4.52 10.70 -9.78
CA ARG A 156 5.14 11.90 -10.31
C ARG A 156 5.99 12.55 -9.23
N LEU A 157 7.25 12.77 -9.51
CA LEU A 157 8.16 13.49 -8.62
C LEU A 157 8.11 15.00 -8.86
N LYS A 158 8.54 15.78 -7.86
CA LYS A 158 8.63 17.24 -7.97
C LYS A 158 9.58 17.72 -9.09
N THR A 159 10.52 16.87 -9.49
CA THR A 159 11.43 17.10 -10.62
C THR A 159 10.75 17.03 -11.99
N GLY A 160 9.52 16.52 -12.05
CA GLY A 160 8.84 16.17 -13.30
C GLY A 160 9.09 14.73 -13.78
N ASN A 161 10.05 14.02 -13.19
CA ASN A 161 10.29 12.60 -13.45
C ASN A 161 9.17 11.73 -12.87
N VAL A 162 9.11 10.47 -13.28
CA VAL A 162 8.20 9.47 -12.71
C VAL A 162 9.01 8.36 -12.05
N LEU A 163 8.69 8.07 -10.80
CA LEU A 163 9.20 6.90 -10.09
C LEU A 163 8.23 5.75 -10.32
N ALA A 164 8.73 4.66 -10.91
CA ALA A 164 7.96 3.48 -11.25
C ALA A 164 8.48 2.24 -10.53
N ALA A 165 7.57 1.42 -10.02
CA ALA A 165 7.85 0.08 -9.52
C ALA A 165 7.76 -0.91 -10.69
N ILE A 166 8.82 -1.70 -10.91
CA ILE A 166 8.92 -2.70 -11.97
C ILE A 166 9.01 -4.08 -11.32
N GLU A 167 7.87 -4.78 -11.29
CA GLU A 167 7.74 -6.00 -10.51
C GLU A 167 8.70 -7.08 -10.95
N ALA A 168 8.62 -7.50 -12.20
CA ALA A 168 9.38 -8.66 -12.68
C ALA A 168 10.89 -8.46 -12.69
N GLU A 169 11.36 -7.24 -12.92
CA GLU A 169 12.79 -6.93 -12.85
C GLU A 169 13.30 -6.71 -11.42
N GLY A 170 12.38 -6.65 -10.45
CA GLY A 170 12.75 -6.33 -9.07
C GLY A 170 13.46 -4.97 -8.98
N ALA A 171 12.88 -3.95 -9.61
CA ALA A 171 13.48 -2.63 -9.70
C ALA A 171 12.51 -1.50 -9.32
N ALA A 172 13.02 -0.48 -8.64
CA ALA A 172 12.41 0.83 -8.56
C ALA A 172 13.19 1.77 -9.48
N ARG A 173 12.52 2.43 -10.44
CA ARG A 173 13.19 3.19 -11.48
C ARG A 173 12.59 4.58 -11.63
N GLU A 174 13.43 5.61 -11.58
CA GLU A 174 13.05 6.99 -11.89
C GLU A 174 13.38 7.26 -13.34
N VAL A 175 12.37 7.64 -14.15
CA VAL A 175 12.53 8.00 -15.56
C VAL A 175 12.18 9.46 -15.78
N ASP A 176 13.00 10.14 -16.60
CA ASP A 176 12.74 11.51 -17.04
C ASP A 176 11.65 11.57 -18.12
N PRO A 177 11.19 12.75 -18.54
CA PRO A 177 10.18 12.91 -19.60
C PRO A 177 10.60 12.36 -20.97
N ASN A 178 11.89 12.07 -21.20
CA ASN A 178 12.42 11.49 -22.42
C ASN A 178 12.58 9.97 -22.35
N GLY A 179 12.22 9.35 -21.18
CA GLY A 179 12.37 7.91 -20.96
C GLY A 179 13.77 7.48 -20.51
N LYS A 180 14.67 8.42 -20.23
CA LYS A 180 15.99 8.11 -19.70
C LYS A 180 15.91 7.78 -18.21
N VAL A 181 16.57 6.72 -17.80
CA VAL A 181 16.70 6.36 -16.39
C VAL A 181 17.61 7.37 -15.69
N ALA A 182 17.04 8.10 -14.74
CA ALA A 182 17.75 9.08 -13.92
C ALA A 182 18.28 8.48 -12.61
N TRP A 183 17.58 7.46 -12.10
CA TRP A 183 17.99 6.71 -10.90
C TRP A 183 17.31 5.34 -10.91
N GLU A 184 17.95 4.35 -10.31
CA GLU A 184 17.33 3.05 -10.07
C GLU A 184 17.90 2.34 -8.84
N ALA A 185 17.06 1.48 -8.23
CA ALA A 185 17.44 0.46 -7.27
C ALA A 185 17.04 -0.89 -7.87
N THR A 186 17.97 -1.81 -7.98
CA THR A 186 17.81 -3.13 -8.62
C THR A 186 18.21 -4.27 -7.68
N GLY A 187 18.07 -5.53 -8.11
CA GLY A 187 18.38 -6.70 -7.29
C GLY A 187 17.36 -6.96 -6.19
N LEU A 188 16.18 -6.40 -6.34
CA LEU A 188 15.04 -6.60 -5.46
C LEU A 188 14.10 -7.66 -6.05
N ALA A 189 13.06 -8.09 -5.32
CA ALA A 189 12.08 -9.01 -5.89
C ALA A 189 10.67 -8.42 -5.80
N ASP A 190 9.96 -8.50 -6.93
CA ASP A 190 8.56 -8.11 -7.06
C ASP A 190 8.27 -6.73 -6.45
N VAL A 191 9.00 -5.71 -6.91
CA VAL A 191 8.81 -4.32 -6.44
C VAL A 191 7.41 -3.86 -6.81
N TYR A 192 6.62 -3.51 -5.79
CA TYR A 192 5.22 -3.17 -5.97
C TYR A 192 4.93 -1.67 -5.85
N GLU A 193 5.57 -1.00 -4.91
CA GLU A 193 5.51 0.45 -4.74
C GLU A 193 6.88 1.01 -4.35
N ALA A 194 7.18 2.20 -4.83
CA ALA A 194 8.33 2.98 -4.43
C ALA A 194 7.90 4.42 -4.16
N LEU A 195 8.28 4.98 -3.01
CA LEU A 195 7.94 6.35 -2.59
C LEU A 195 9.20 7.17 -2.35
N ARG A 196 9.31 8.32 -3.00
CA ARG A 196 10.37 9.28 -2.71
C ARG A 196 10.05 10.03 -1.42
N LEU A 197 10.92 9.94 -0.45
CA LEU A 197 10.80 10.60 0.84
C LEU A 197 11.30 12.06 0.78
N PRO A 198 10.87 12.93 1.73
CA PRO A 198 11.33 14.32 1.78
C PRO A 198 12.84 14.48 1.93
N ASN A 199 13.54 13.52 2.54
CA ASN A 199 14.99 13.51 2.68
C ASN A 199 15.75 13.07 1.41
N GLY A 200 15.02 12.79 0.31
CA GLY A 200 15.58 12.34 -0.97
C GLY A 200 15.80 10.83 -1.08
N ASN A 201 15.66 10.06 -0.01
CA ASN A 201 15.71 8.61 -0.05
C ASN A 201 14.43 8.04 -0.70
N THR A 202 14.46 6.77 -1.06
CA THR A 202 13.30 6.06 -1.62
C THR A 202 12.92 4.89 -0.73
N LEU A 203 11.67 4.86 -0.28
CA LEU A 203 11.09 3.70 0.39
C LEU A 203 10.56 2.74 -0.68
N VAL A 204 10.90 1.44 -0.59
CA VAL A 204 10.56 0.44 -1.61
C VAL A 204 9.91 -0.78 -0.97
N ALA A 205 8.74 -1.18 -1.50
CA ALA A 205 8.04 -2.42 -1.15
C ALA A 205 8.57 -3.56 -2.02
N CYS A 206 9.29 -4.51 -1.39
CA CYS A 206 9.86 -5.68 -2.05
C CYS A 206 8.94 -6.89 -1.79
N GLY A 207 7.96 -7.12 -2.66
CA GLY A 207 6.83 -8.03 -2.50
C GLY A 207 7.20 -9.39 -1.91
N THR A 208 7.67 -10.32 -2.71
CA THR A 208 7.99 -11.70 -2.28
C THR A 208 9.21 -11.80 -1.37
N GLN A 209 10.09 -10.80 -1.34
CA GLN A 209 11.13 -10.74 -0.30
C GLN A 209 10.57 -10.42 1.08
N LYS A 210 9.27 -10.07 1.17
CA LYS A 210 8.58 -9.77 2.44
C LYS A 210 9.31 -8.70 3.24
N ARG A 211 9.77 -7.65 2.54
CA ARG A 211 10.55 -6.58 3.16
C ARG A 211 10.23 -5.22 2.58
N VAL A 212 10.49 -4.20 3.38
CA VAL A 212 10.51 -2.78 2.97
C VAL A 212 11.90 -2.25 3.22
N ILE A 213 12.47 -1.52 2.26
CA ILE A 213 13.78 -0.89 2.40
C ILE A 213 13.69 0.61 2.18
N GLU A 214 14.55 1.36 2.84
CA GLU A 214 14.85 2.76 2.49
C GLU A 214 16.22 2.83 1.86
N VAL A 215 16.27 3.33 0.63
CA VAL A 215 17.49 3.40 -0.21
C VAL A 215 17.84 4.86 -0.46
N THR A 216 19.10 5.22 -0.27
CA THR A 216 19.60 6.56 -0.62
C THR A 216 19.70 6.74 -2.13
N SER A 217 19.90 8.00 -2.58
CA SER A 217 20.19 8.29 -3.99
C SER A 217 21.43 7.58 -4.53
N ALA A 218 22.39 7.24 -3.66
CA ALA A 218 23.61 6.48 -3.99
C ALA A 218 23.40 4.95 -3.97
N GLY A 219 22.18 4.45 -3.78
CA GLY A 219 21.87 3.01 -3.77
C GLY A 219 22.16 2.29 -2.45
N LYS A 220 22.52 3.01 -1.37
CA LYS A 220 22.79 2.40 -0.05
C LYS A 220 21.48 2.20 0.72
N ILE A 221 21.22 0.99 1.21
CA ILE A 221 20.12 0.71 2.14
C ILE A 221 20.50 1.30 3.52
N VAL A 222 19.61 2.14 4.07
CA VAL A 222 19.79 2.84 5.35
C VAL A 222 18.76 2.46 6.40
N TRP A 223 17.68 1.81 6.00
CA TRP A 223 16.68 1.20 6.86
C TRP A 223 16.05 0.02 6.15
N GLU A 224 15.67 -0.99 6.90
CA GLU A 224 15.04 -2.19 6.39
C GLU A 224 14.07 -2.76 7.42
N LEU A 225 12.91 -3.23 6.95
CA LEU A 225 11.97 -4.07 7.69
C LEU A 225 11.86 -5.41 6.98
N THR A 226 11.97 -6.50 7.74
CA THR A 226 11.87 -7.88 7.24
C THR A 226 10.77 -8.65 7.99
N ALA A 227 10.42 -9.83 7.48
CA ALA A 227 9.47 -10.72 8.16
C ALA A 227 9.98 -11.22 9.53
N GLN A 228 11.29 -11.24 9.75
CA GLN A 228 11.89 -11.61 11.03
C GLN A 228 11.70 -10.54 12.11
N ASP A 229 11.58 -9.27 11.71
CA ASP A 229 11.35 -8.16 12.63
C ASP A 229 9.92 -8.17 13.20
N VAL A 230 8.95 -8.74 12.47
CA VAL A 230 7.50 -8.74 12.80
C VAL A 230 6.84 -10.09 12.47
N PRO A 231 7.32 -11.19 13.08
CA PRO A 231 6.87 -12.54 12.74
C PRO A 231 5.36 -12.77 12.97
N GLU A 232 4.77 -12.05 13.94
CA GLU A 232 3.35 -12.13 14.27
C GLU A 232 2.44 -11.62 13.15
N LEU A 233 2.94 -10.76 12.24
CA LEU A 233 2.16 -10.21 11.14
C LEU A 233 2.02 -11.16 9.95
N ASN A 234 2.81 -12.23 9.90
CA ASN A 234 2.83 -13.19 8.80
C ASN A 234 2.95 -12.50 7.43
N LEU A 235 4.03 -11.76 7.23
CA LEU A 235 4.26 -11.05 5.96
C LEU A 235 4.35 -12.05 4.81
N THR A 236 3.61 -11.78 3.73
CA THR A 236 3.51 -12.65 2.55
C THR A 236 3.97 -11.93 1.30
N TRP A 237 3.37 -10.78 1.00
CA TRP A 237 3.70 -9.96 -0.15
C TRP A 237 3.42 -8.48 0.15
N ILE A 238 4.46 -7.69 0.24
CA ILE A 238 4.32 -6.26 0.51
C ILE A 238 3.85 -5.55 -0.75
N THR A 239 2.72 -4.80 -0.65
CA THR A 239 2.07 -4.19 -1.82
C THR A 239 1.94 -2.68 -1.75
N SER A 240 1.69 -2.11 -0.58
CA SER A 240 1.44 -0.68 -0.50
C SER A 240 2.16 -0.01 0.67
N LEU A 241 2.55 1.24 0.45
CA LEU A 241 3.30 2.06 1.39
C LEU A 241 2.61 3.40 1.58
N GLN A 242 2.47 3.86 2.81
CA GLN A 242 2.05 5.22 3.13
C GLN A 242 2.94 5.75 4.24
N VAL A 243 3.39 6.99 4.11
CA VAL A 243 4.10 7.70 5.16
C VAL A 243 3.11 8.62 5.85
N LEU A 244 2.95 8.46 7.16
CA LEU A 244 2.08 9.30 7.97
C LEU A 244 2.80 10.58 8.41
N HIS A 245 2.07 11.61 8.81
CA HIS A 245 2.65 12.88 9.28
C HIS A 245 3.58 12.73 10.49
N ASN A 246 3.32 11.74 11.34
CA ASN A 246 4.20 11.41 12.47
C ASN A 246 5.48 10.66 12.07
N GLY A 247 5.70 10.42 10.77
CA GLY A 247 6.85 9.70 10.22
C GLY A 247 6.74 8.18 10.26
N ASN A 248 5.65 7.62 10.78
CA ASN A 248 5.39 6.19 10.75
C ASN A 248 5.00 5.73 9.33
N PHE A 249 5.09 4.42 9.12
CA PHE A 249 4.73 3.79 7.86
C PHE A 249 3.47 2.94 8.04
N VAL A 250 2.52 3.06 7.10
CA VAL A 250 1.46 2.07 6.92
C VAL A 250 1.85 1.20 5.74
N ILE A 251 1.89 -0.09 5.97
CA ILE A 251 2.39 -1.09 5.03
C ILE A 251 1.27 -2.08 4.72
N GLY A 252 0.96 -2.27 3.44
CA GLY A 252 0.01 -3.28 2.98
C GLY A 252 0.69 -4.62 2.72
N ASN A 253 0.03 -5.69 3.16
CA ASN A 253 0.48 -7.07 3.03
C ASN A 253 -0.60 -7.91 2.33
N PHE A 254 -0.36 -8.25 1.07
CA PHE A 254 -1.25 -9.10 0.29
C PHE A 254 -1.05 -10.56 0.68
N LEU A 255 -2.04 -11.15 1.37
CA LEU A 255 -1.96 -12.49 1.97
C LEU A 255 -2.10 -13.62 0.94
N ARG A 256 -1.37 -13.54 -0.15
CA ARG A 256 -1.40 -14.52 -1.25
C ARG A 256 -1.09 -15.94 -0.76
N GLY A 257 -2.07 -16.84 -0.86
CA GLY A 257 -1.95 -18.22 -0.42
C GLY A 257 -1.88 -18.41 1.10
N GLN A 258 -2.09 -17.32 1.88
CA GLN A 258 -2.14 -17.31 3.33
C GLN A 258 -3.39 -16.54 3.82
N GLU A 259 -4.43 -16.50 3.00
CA GLU A 259 -5.71 -15.89 3.35
C GLU A 259 -6.25 -16.48 4.65
N GLY A 260 -6.71 -15.61 5.55
CA GLY A 260 -7.15 -16.02 6.89
C GLY A 260 -6.05 -16.02 7.96
N LYS A 261 -4.81 -15.66 7.62
CA LYS A 261 -3.68 -15.62 8.58
C LYS A 261 -2.85 -14.35 8.39
N GLY A 262 -2.50 -13.71 9.52
CA GLY A 262 -1.67 -12.49 9.52
C GLY A 262 -2.44 -11.20 9.24
N ALA A 263 -1.74 -10.10 9.14
CA ALA A 263 -2.30 -8.77 8.94
C ALA A 263 -2.39 -8.41 7.46
N HIS A 264 -3.51 -7.78 7.04
CA HIS A 264 -3.66 -7.17 5.70
C HIS A 264 -2.87 -5.87 5.58
N ALA A 265 -2.75 -5.13 6.70
CA ALA A 265 -1.95 -3.93 6.80
C ALA A 265 -1.56 -3.66 8.25
N PHE A 266 -0.53 -2.86 8.44
CA PHE A 266 -0.06 -2.47 9.77
C PHE A 266 0.64 -1.11 9.73
N GLU A 267 0.58 -0.38 10.88
CA GLU A 267 1.39 0.80 11.13
C GLU A 267 2.63 0.40 11.94
N ILE A 268 3.77 0.93 11.53
CA ILE A 268 5.05 0.68 12.18
C ILE A 268 5.89 1.96 12.24
N ASN A 269 6.63 2.15 13.34
CA ASN A 269 7.57 3.25 13.46
C ASN A 269 8.96 2.86 12.92
N ARG A 270 9.90 3.80 12.95
CA ARG A 270 11.28 3.57 12.49
C ARG A 270 12.08 2.59 13.36
N ASP A 271 11.68 2.42 14.63
CA ASP A 271 12.28 1.45 15.55
C ASP A 271 11.68 0.05 15.37
N LYS A 272 10.85 -0.14 14.33
CA LYS A 272 10.16 -1.38 13.99
C LYS A 272 9.12 -1.84 15.04
N LYS A 273 8.62 -0.92 15.88
CA LYS A 273 7.51 -1.21 16.77
C LYS A 273 6.20 -1.14 15.98
N VAL A 274 5.42 -2.23 15.98
CA VAL A 274 4.07 -2.27 15.43
C VAL A 274 3.13 -1.48 16.36
N LEU A 275 2.39 -0.53 15.79
CA LEU A 275 1.50 0.37 16.53
C LEU A 275 0.02 0.09 16.26
N TRP A 276 -0.28 -0.49 15.10
CA TRP A 276 -1.62 -0.86 14.66
C TRP A 276 -1.57 -1.98 13.63
N THR A 277 -2.64 -2.80 13.61
CA THR A 277 -2.84 -3.85 12.61
C THR A 277 -4.28 -3.89 12.12
N PHE A 278 -4.45 -4.26 10.85
CA PHE A 278 -5.73 -4.59 10.24
C PHE A 278 -5.70 -6.04 9.76
N ALA A 279 -6.54 -6.90 10.35
CA ALA A 279 -6.57 -8.35 10.13
C ALA A 279 -7.99 -8.92 10.10
N ASP A 280 -8.95 -8.21 9.51
CA ASP A 280 -10.32 -8.69 9.40
C ASP A 280 -10.50 -9.63 8.20
N HIS A 281 -10.38 -10.92 8.43
CA HIS A 281 -10.51 -11.98 7.41
C HIS A 281 -11.96 -12.32 7.06
N THR A 282 -12.94 -11.83 7.82
CA THR A 282 -14.36 -12.01 7.49
C THR A 282 -14.81 -10.99 6.45
N MET A 283 -14.23 -9.78 6.51
CA MET A 283 -14.53 -8.69 5.60
C MET A 283 -13.63 -8.70 4.37
N VAL A 284 -12.32 -8.97 4.53
CA VAL A 284 -11.30 -8.88 3.49
C VAL A 284 -10.59 -10.22 3.33
N LYS A 285 -10.56 -10.74 2.11
CA LYS A 285 -9.75 -11.94 1.79
C LYS A 285 -8.28 -11.56 1.58
N ALA A 286 -8.04 -10.58 0.72
CA ALA A 286 -6.71 -10.04 0.45
C ALA A 286 -6.82 -8.55 0.07
N ALA A 287 -5.88 -7.73 0.53
CA ALA A 287 -5.80 -6.31 0.27
C ALA A 287 -4.63 -5.99 -0.65
N THR A 288 -4.89 -5.39 -1.81
CA THR A 288 -3.84 -4.95 -2.73
C THR A 288 -3.29 -3.58 -2.35
N MET A 289 -4.11 -2.75 -1.73
CA MET A 289 -3.72 -1.44 -1.20
C MET A 289 -4.54 -1.10 0.04
N VAL A 290 -3.89 -0.51 1.03
CA VAL A 290 -4.54 0.07 2.21
C VAL A 290 -4.01 1.48 2.42
N ARG A 291 -4.90 2.42 2.73
CA ARG A 291 -4.56 3.80 3.11
C ARG A 291 -5.34 4.22 4.35
N VAL A 292 -4.64 4.84 5.29
CA VAL A 292 -5.23 5.53 6.44
C VAL A 292 -5.82 6.84 5.96
N LEU A 293 -7.06 7.11 6.39
CA LEU A 293 -7.88 8.28 5.99
C LEU A 293 -7.94 9.38 7.05
N ASP A 294 -7.37 9.14 8.22
CA ASP A 294 -7.36 10.12 9.31
C ASP A 294 -6.72 11.42 8.81
N LYS A 295 -7.15 12.55 9.37
CA LYS A 295 -6.57 13.85 8.99
C LYS A 295 -5.06 13.79 9.21
N GLN A 296 -4.38 13.76 8.10
CA GLN A 296 -2.93 13.84 8.05
C GLN A 296 -2.49 15.28 8.21
#